data_24f80f2f67b04cca7989dc0391e123a5
#
_entry.id   24f80f2f67b04cca7989dc0391e123a5
#
_cell.length_a   1.000
_cell.length_b   1.000
_cell.length_c   1.000
_cell.angle_alpha   90.00
_cell.angle_beta   90.00
_cell.angle_gamma   90.00
#
_symmetry.space_group_name_H-M   'P 1'
#
loop_
_entity.id
_entity.type
_entity.pdbx_description
1 polymer ?
#
loop_
_entity_poly.entity_id
_entity_poly.type
_entity_poly.pdbx_seq_one_letter_code
_entity_poly.pdbx_strand_id
1 'polypeptide(L)'
;MPKVFLSPSTQEWNPYIDGGNEEQYMNLIADRMEPYLRSSGITYVRNDPDRNVAGAIADSNAGDFDVHLAIHSNAAPESMAGMLRGIDVYYSPYDKYSETLAVIIANNFMNIYPLPDKCSAKPTTTLGEVTQTKAPAVLCEIGYHDNREDADWIRNNLCLLYTSPSP
;
A
#
# COMPACT_ATOMS: atom_id res chain seq x y z
N MET A 1 16.73 15.68 -0.36
CA MET A 1 15.28 15.55 -0.11
C MET A 1 14.92 14.08 -0.30
N PRO A 2 14.14 13.49 0.61
CA PRO A 2 13.72 12.11 0.45
C PRO A 2 12.97 11.90 -0.87
N LYS A 3 13.19 10.73 -1.48
CA LYS A 3 12.60 10.39 -2.77
C LYS A 3 11.91 9.02 -2.70
N VAL A 4 10.62 8.98 -2.99
CA VAL A 4 9.78 7.79 -2.92
C VAL A 4 9.43 7.30 -4.32
N PHE A 5 9.53 5.99 -4.55
CA PHE A 5 8.83 5.33 -5.65
C PHE A 5 7.47 4.90 -5.14
N LEU A 6 6.40 5.53 -5.63
CA LEU A 6 5.03 5.28 -5.23
C LEU A 6 4.38 4.32 -6.22
N SER A 7 4.08 3.12 -5.76
CA SER A 7 3.61 2.00 -6.59
C SER A 7 2.19 1.57 -6.20
N PRO A 8 1.14 2.29 -6.63
CA PRO A 8 -0.22 1.76 -6.52
C PRO A 8 -0.42 0.54 -7.42
N SER A 9 -1.27 -0.38 -6.98
CA SER A 9 -1.60 -1.60 -7.72
C SER A 9 -2.00 -1.31 -9.17
N THR A 10 -1.58 -2.19 -10.07
CA THR A 10 -1.99 -2.22 -11.49
C THR A 10 -2.88 -3.43 -11.79
N GLN A 11 -3.55 -3.97 -10.77
CA GLN A 11 -4.35 -5.19 -10.86
C GLN A 11 -5.82 -4.84 -11.16
N GLU A 12 -6.12 -4.42 -12.37
CA GLU A 12 -7.48 -4.10 -12.83
C GLU A 12 -8.44 -5.30 -12.81
N TRP A 13 -7.89 -6.52 -12.82
CA TRP A 13 -8.66 -7.77 -12.78
C TRP A 13 -9.11 -8.19 -11.38
N ASN A 14 -8.76 -7.45 -10.33
CA ASN A 14 -9.21 -7.68 -8.96
C ASN A 14 -10.43 -6.79 -8.65
N PRO A 15 -11.68 -7.30 -8.83
CA PRO A 15 -12.86 -6.49 -8.62
C PRO A 15 -13.13 -6.27 -7.14
N TYR A 16 -13.58 -5.09 -6.79
CA TYR A 16 -14.19 -4.82 -5.49
C TYR A 16 -15.63 -5.32 -5.48
N ILE A 17 -16.05 -5.82 -4.33
CA ILE A 17 -17.47 -6.04 -4.09
C ILE A 17 -18.24 -4.72 -4.31
N ASP A 18 -19.37 -4.79 -5.01
CA ASP A 18 -20.21 -3.64 -5.37
C ASP A 18 -19.57 -2.62 -6.36
N GLY A 19 -18.52 -3.01 -7.07
CA GLY A 19 -17.99 -2.27 -8.22
C GLY A 19 -16.65 -1.56 -7.99
N GLY A 20 -16.01 -1.25 -9.11
CA GLY A 20 -14.62 -0.81 -9.15
C GLY A 20 -13.64 -1.96 -9.03
N ASN A 21 -12.35 -1.63 -9.01
CA ASN A 21 -11.28 -2.61 -8.89
C ASN A 21 -10.12 -2.08 -8.06
N GLU A 22 -9.15 -2.94 -7.79
CA GLU A 22 -7.99 -2.62 -6.94
C GLU A 22 -7.16 -1.48 -7.54
N GLU A 23 -6.83 -1.54 -8.83
CA GLU A 23 -6.09 -0.49 -9.51
C GLU A 23 -6.76 0.88 -9.35
N GLN A 24 -8.06 0.95 -9.60
CA GLN A 24 -8.81 2.20 -9.50
C GLN A 24 -8.70 2.83 -8.11
N TYR A 25 -8.95 2.06 -7.05
CA TYR A 25 -8.96 2.63 -5.69
C TYR A 25 -7.56 2.90 -5.16
N MET A 26 -6.56 2.07 -5.48
CA MET A 26 -5.18 2.32 -5.08
C MET A 26 -4.59 3.54 -5.78
N ASN A 27 -4.94 3.78 -7.05
CA ASN A 27 -4.55 5.01 -7.74
C ASN A 27 -5.23 6.25 -7.15
N LEU A 28 -6.51 6.19 -6.77
CA LEU A 28 -7.19 7.29 -6.08
C LEU A 28 -6.52 7.62 -4.73
N ILE A 29 -6.07 6.61 -3.98
CA ILE A 29 -5.31 6.82 -2.74
C ILE A 29 -3.97 7.51 -3.08
N ALA A 30 -3.23 7.01 -4.06
CA ALA A 30 -1.97 7.60 -4.47
C ALA A 30 -2.12 9.06 -4.92
N ASP A 31 -3.18 9.40 -5.67
CA ASP A 31 -3.49 10.77 -6.07
C ASP A 31 -3.69 11.70 -4.86
N ARG A 32 -4.30 11.17 -3.79
CA ARG A 32 -4.50 11.92 -2.54
C ARG A 32 -3.21 12.06 -1.73
N MET A 33 -2.27 11.12 -1.86
CA MET A 33 -0.96 11.17 -1.20
C MET A 33 -0.05 12.26 -1.80
N GLU A 34 -0.10 12.49 -3.09
CA GLU A 34 0.83 13.37 -3.81
C GLU A 34 0.93 14.80 -3.23
N PRO A 35 -0.17 15.52 -2.92
CA PRO A 35 -0.08 16.86 -2.34
C PRO A 35 0.65 16.88 -0.99
N TYR A 36 0.45 15.83 -0.18
CA TYR A 36 1.09 15.73 1.14
C TYR A 36 2.58 15.40 1.04
N LEU A 37 2.97 14.49 0.13
CA LEU A 37 4.37 14.23 -0.15
C LEU A 37 5.08 15.53 -0.55
N ARG A 38 4.51 16.29 -1.48
CA ARG A 38 5.06 17.59 -1.92
C ARG A 38 5.17 18.60 -0.79
N SER A 39 4.10 18.76 0.01
CA SER A 39 4.09 19.70 1.14
C SER A 39 5.07 19.32 2.25
N SER A 40 5.38 18.04 2.38
CA SER A 40 6.39 17.51 3.30
C SER A 40 7.82 17.55 2.75
N GLY A 41 8.04 18.12 1.57
CA GLY A 41 9.36 18.16 0.94
C GLY A 41 9.87 16.81 0.42
N ILE A 42 8.95 15.85 0.20
CA ILE A 42 9.26 14.53 -0.34
C ILE A 42 9.00 14.54 -1.84
N THR A 43 10.03 14.20 -2.63
CA THR A 43 9.87 13.96 -4.06
C THR A 43 9.40 12.54 -4.32
N TYR A 44 8.66 12.33 -5.39
CA TYR A 44 8.18 10.98 -5.73
C TYR A 44 8.13 10.78 -7.24
N VAL A 45 8.13 9.50 -7.62
CA VAL A 45 7.82 9.02 -8.97
C VAL A 45 6.75 7.95 -8.82
N ARG A 46 5.74 7.99 -9.68
CA ARG A 46 4.69 6.95 -9.77
C ARG A 46 5.14 5.83 -10.71
N ASN A 47 4.69 4.62 -10.45
CA ASN A 47 4.79 3.53 -11.42
C ASN A 47 3.97 3.86 -12.68
N ASP A 48 4.32 3.21 -13.78
CA ASP A 48 3.56 3.24 -15.02
C ASP A 48 2.34 2.30 -14.87
N PRO A 49 1.09 2.80 -15.00
CA PRO A 49 -0.11 1.97 -14.85
C PRO A 49 -0.25 0.90 -15.94
N ASP A 50 0.36 1.11 -17.12
CA ASP A 50 0.33 0.16 -18.22
C ASP A 50 1.33 -1.00 -18.06
N ARG A 51 2.09 -1.00 -16.94
CA ARG A 51 3.08 -2.03 -16.63
C ARG A 51 2.65 -2.88 -15.43
N ASN A 52 2.97 -4.15 -15.47
CA ASN A 52 2.73 -5.07 -14.35
C ASN A 52 3.73 -4.87 -13.19
N VAL A 53 3.58 -5.64 -12.11
CA VAL A 53 4.46 -5.61 -10.93
C VAL A 53 5.96 -5.74 -11.29
N ALA A 54 6.32 -6.63 -12.24
CA ALA A 54 7.71 -6.75 -12.65
C ALA A 54 8.23 -5.47 -13.31
N GLY A 55 7.38 -4.78 -14.05
CA GLY A 55 7.68 -3.46 -14.61
C GLY A 55 7.89 -2.39 -13.54
N ALA A 56 7.00 -2.33 -12.54
CA ALA A 56 7.14 -1.40 -11.42
C ALA A 56 8.44 -1.63 -10.64
N ILE A 57 8.80 -2.90 -10.38
CA ILE A 57 10.07 -3.27 -9.74
C ILE A 57 11.27 -2.81 -10.59
N ALA A 58 11.22 -3.05 -11.91
CA ALA A 58 12.30 -2.65 -12.82
C ALA A 58 12.48 -1.12 -12.85
N ASP A 59 11.40 -0.36 -12.89
CA ASP A 59 11.42 1.10 -12.90
C ASP A 59 11.94 1.67 -11.57
N SER A 60 11.51 1.11 -10.45
CA SER A 60 12.04 1.43 -9.13
C SER A 60 13.55 1.17 -9.06
N ASN A 61 14.00 0.02 -9.56
CA ASN A 61 15.41 -0.38 -9.54
C ASN A 61 16.29 0.40 -10.52
N ALA A 62 15.71 1.01 -11.55
CA ALA A 62 16.41 1.90 -12.49
C ALA A 62 16.67 3.29 -11.91
N GLY A 63 15.90 3.69 -10.90
CA GLY A 63 16.07 4.97 -10.20
C GLY A 63 16.88 4.85 -8.92
N ASP A 64 17.01 5.98 -8.23
CA ASP A 64 17.64 6.10 -6.93
C ASP A 64 16.57 6.63 -5.95
N PHE A 65 15.99 5.74 -5.15
CA PHE A 65 14.89 6.02 -4.25
C PHE A 65 15.27 5.65 -2.81
N ASP A 66 14.82 6.43 -1.86
CA ASP A 66 14.99 6.16 -0.43
C ASP A 66 13.99 5.11 0.06
N VAL A 67 12.82 5.03 -0.58
CA VAL A 67 11.76 4.08 -0.26
C VAL A 67 11.00 3.68 -1.52
N HIS A 68 10.67 2.39 -1.64
CA HIS A 68 9.63 1.86 -2.53
C HIS A 68 8.37 1.62 -1.69
N LEU A 69 7.32 2.37 -1.97
CA LEU A 69 6.03 2.26 -1.27
C LEU A 69 4.98 1.70 -2.23
N ALA A 70 4.66 0.43 -2.03
CA ALA A 70 3.59 -0.25 -2.75
C ALA A 70 2.27 -0.16 -1.98
N ILE A 71 1.17 0.11 -2.68
CA ILE A 71 -0.16 0.16 -2.10
C ILE A 71 -1.11 -0.74 -2.88
N HIS A 72 -1.69 -1.69 -2.16
CA HIS A 72 -2.59 -2.74 -2.64
C HIS A 72 -3.81 -2.87 -1.74
N SER A 73 -4.80 -3.61 -2.16
CA SER A 73 -5.86 -4.12 -1.30
C SER A 73 -5.96 -5.64 -1.45
N ASN A 74 -6.18 -6.31 -0.34
CA ASN A 74 -6.13 -7.75 -0.23
C ASN A 74 -7.43 -8.42 -0.73
N ALA A 75 -7.35 -9.70 -1.01
CA ALA A 75 -8.49 -10.58 -1.22
C ALA A 75 -8.36 -11.82 -0.32
N ALA A 76 -9.47 -12.27 0.24
CA ALA A 76 -9.50 -13.52 0.98
C ALA A 76 -9.35 -14.72 0.02
N PRO A 77 -8.77 -15.84 0.49
CA PRO A 77 -8.87 -17.10 -0.24
C PRO A 77 -10.33 -17.45 -0.53
N GLU A 78 -10.60 -18.15 -1.64
CA GLU A 78 -11.96 -18.48 -2.07
C GLU A 78 -12.82 -19.09 -0.97
N SER A 79 -12.23 -19.98 -0.15
CA SER A 79 -12.92 -20.62 0.99
C SER A 79 -13.31 -19.66 2.12
N MET A 80 -12.77 -18.45 2.14
CA MET A 80 -13.00 -17.42 3.15
C MET A 80 -13.47 -16.10 2.51
N ALA A 81 -13.93 -16.14 1.26
CA ALA A 81 -14.33 -14.95 0.52
C ALA A 81 -15.35 -14.11 1.32
N GLY A 82 -15.10 -12.82 1.43
CA GLY A 82 -15.90 -11.86 2.17
C GLY A 82 -15.80 -11.93 3.70
N MET A 83 -14.98 -12.85 4.25
CA MET A 83 -14.92 -13.08 5.71
C MET A 83 -13.75 -12.38 6.40
N LEU A 84 -12.67 -12.13 5.66
CA LEU A 84 -11.47 -11.51 6.21
C LEU A 84 -11.55 -9.99 6.16
N ARG A 85 -10.92 -9.36 7.15
CA ARG A 85 -10.78 -7.91 7.28
C ARG A 85 -9.43 -7.56 7.90
N GLY A 86 -8.95 -6.37 7.62
CA GLY A 86 -7.74 -5.86 8.26
C GLY A 86 -6.77 -5.20 7.29
N ILE A 87 -5.73 -4.61 7.86
CA ILE A 87 -4.67 -3.93 7.11
C ILE A 87 -3.34 -4.55 7.50
N ASP A 88 -2.60 -5.01 6.50
CA ASP A 88 -1.28 -5.58 6.69
C ASP A 88 -0.24 -4.73 5.96
N VAL A 89 0.86 -4.41 6.65
CA VAL A 89 2.00 -3.69 6.07
C VAL A 89 3.18 -4.64 6.03
N TYR A 90 3.53 -5.08 4.83
CA TYR A 90 4.59 -6.06 4.61
C TYR A 90 5.95 -5.40 4.44
N TYR A 91 6.98 -6.06 4.99
CA TYR A 91 8.37 -5.62 4.91
C TYR A 91 9.33 -6.81 4.77
N SER A 92 10.56 -6.55 4.33
CA SER A 92 11.61 -7.56 4.29
C SER A 92 12.18 -7.80 5.68
N PRO A 93 12.23 -9.07 6.19
CA PRO A 93 12.83 -9.37 7.50
C PRO A 93 14.34 -9.12 7.54
N TYR A 94 14.97 -8.86 6.41
CA TYR A 94 16.41 -8.61 6.27
C TYR A 94 16.74 -7.11 6.22
N ASP A 95 15.74 -6.23 6.24
CA ASP A 95 15.91 -4.79 6.19
C ASP A 95 15.22 -4.09 7.38
N LYS A 96 16.04 -3.66 8.32
CA LYS A 96 15.58 -3.01 9.55
C LYS A 96 14.88 -1.66 9.30
N TYR A 97 15.25 -0.97 8.24
CA TYR A 97 14.61 0.30 7.87
C TYR A 97 13.18 0.07 7.40
N SER A 98 12.98 -0.90 6.50
CA SER A 98 11.64 -1.31 6.04
C SER A 98 10.77 -1.80 7.20
N GLU A 99 11.32 -2.58 8.13
CA GLU A 99 10.60 -3.01 9.34
C GLU A 99 10.10 -1.82 10.17
N THR A 100 10.99 -0.87 10.44
CA THR A 100 10.65 0.33 11.22
C THR A 100 9.55 1.14 10.53
N LEU A 101 9.68 1.35 9.22
CA LEU A 101 8.69 2.07 8.42
C LEU A 101 7.33 1.34 8.41
N ALA A 102 7.33 0.02 8.23
CA ALA A 102 6.11 -0.79 8.25
C ALA A 102 5.38 -0.70 9.59
N VAL A 103 6.11 -0.74 10.70
CA VAL A 103 5.54 -0.58 12.05
C VAL A 103 4.92 0.81 12.22
N ILE A 104 5.59 1.87 11.79
CA ILE A 104 5.05 3.24 11.85
C ILE A 104 3.75 3.33 11.04
N ILE A 105 3.74 2.83 9.81
CA ILE A 105 2.55 2.86 8.94
C ILE A 105 1.41 2.05 9.56
N ALA A 106 1.68 0.83 10.04
CA ALA A 106 0.66 -0.01 10.67
C ALA A 106 0.06 0.66 11.92
N ASN A 107 0.89 1.28 12.76
CA ASN A 107 0.41 2.05 13.92
C ASN A 107 -0.46 3.24 13.53
N ASN A 108 -0.15 3.92 12.43
CA ASN A 108 -0.99 5.01 11.92
C ASN A 108 -2.35 4.47 11.45
N PHE A 109 -2.40 3.32 10.78
CA PHE A 109 -3.65 2.67 10.40
C PHE A 109 -4.50 2.28 11.62
N MET A 110 -3.90 1.85 12.72
CA MET A 110 -4.64 1.55 13.98
C MET A 110 -5.44 2.74 14.50
N ASN A 111 -5.01 3.97 14.20
CA ASN A 111 -5.71 5.18 14.66
C ASN A 111 -6.95 5.54 13.82
N ILE A 112 -7.07 5.00 12.62
CA ILE A 112 -8.13 5.39 11.68
C ILE A 112 -9.00 4.22 11.21
N TYR A 113 -8.47 2.99 11.26
CA TYR A 113 -9.21 1.80 10.85
C TYR A 113 -10.16 1.32 11.97
N PRO A 114 -11.41 0.89 11.65
CA PRO A 114 -12.41 0.56 12.66
C PRO A 114 -12.08 -0.67 13.52
N LEU A 115 -11.12 -1.50 13.08
CA LEU A 115 -10.66 -2.68 13.80
C LEU A 115 -9.14 -2.58 14.03
N PRO A 116 -8.67 -1.74 14.99
CA PRO A 116 -7.23 -1.48 15.18
C PRO A 116 -6.42 -2.77 15.43
N ASP A 117 -6.98 -3.74 16.14
CA ASP A 117 -6.33 -5.03 16.40
C ASP A 117 -6.09 -5.88 15.12
N LYS A 118 -6.66 -5.47 13.99
CA LYS A 118 -6.47 -6.08 12.69
C LYS A 118 -5.52 -5.29 11.78
N CYS A 119 -4.79 -4.33 12.32
CA CYS A 119 -3.70 -3.65 11.63
C CYS A 119 -2.36 -4.18 12.12
N SER A 120 -1.50 -4.63 11.24
CA SER A 120 -0.20 -5.19 11.64
C SER A 120 0.90 -5.00 10.61
N ALA A 121 2.15 -4.91 11.10
CA ALA A 121 3.34 -5.05 10.28
C ALA A 121 3.75 -6.51 10.22
N LYS A 122 4.01 -7.04 9.03
CA LYS A 122 4.32 -8.47 8.81
C LYS A 122 5.57 -8.65 7.94
N PRO A 123 6.50 -9.52 8.34
CA PRO A 123 7.61 -9.87 7.46
C PRO A 123 7.14 -10.71 6.27
N THR A 124 7.77 -10.50 5.11
CA THR A 124 7.54 -11.33 3.92
C THR A 124 8.85 -11.61 3.19
N THR A 125 8.94 -12.82 2.62
CA THR A 125 10.05 -13.24 1.75
C THR A 125 9.56 -13.61 0.34
N THR A 126 8.27 -13.38 0.04
CA THR A 126 7.63 -13.84 -1.20
C THR A 126 7.06 -12.71 -2.05
N LEU A 127 6.70 -11.55 -1.47
CA LEU A 127 6.15 -10.44 -2.23
C LEU A 127 7.25 -9.71 -3.01
N GLY A 128 7.13 -9.71 -4.35
CA GLY A 128 8.17 -9.22 -5.26
C GLY A 128 8.54 -7.76 -5.03
N GLU A 129 7.56 -6.86 -4.83
CA GLU A 129 7.83 -5.44 -4.59
C GLU A 129 8.55 -5.16 -3.27
N VAL A 130 8.53 -6.12 -2.33
CA VAL A 130 9.28 -6.02 -1.07
C VAL A 130 10.66 -6.67 -1.18
N THR A 131 10.78 -7.77 -1.95
CA THR A 131 11.98 -8.63 -1.94
C THR A 131 12.93 -8.39 -3.10
N GLN A 132 12.48 -7.72 -4.18
CA GLN A 132 13.23 -7.56 -5.43
C GLN A 132 13.58 -6.10 -5.73
N THR A 133 13.23 -5.16 -4.87
CA THR A 133 13.59 -3.76 -5.00
C THR A 133 14.91 -3.46 -4.32
N LYS A 134 15.70 -2.53 -4.91
CA LYS A 134 16.96 -2.05 -4.31
C LYS A 134 16.69 -1.12 -3.11
N ALA A 135 15.69 -0.25 -3.27
CA ALA A 135 15.28 0.64 -2.20
C ALA A 135 14.61 -0.18 -1.07
N PRO A 136 14.78 0.23 0.19
CA PRO A 136 13.95 -0.25 1.28
C PRO A 136 12.48 -0.19 0.87
N ALA A 137 11.73 -1.30 1.06
CA ALA A 137 10.39 -1.40 0.55
C ALA A 137 9.37 -1.81 1.60
N VAL A 138 8.20 -1.20 1.51
CA VAL A 138 7.01 -1.63 2.24
C VAL A 138 5.84 -1.79 1.26
N LEU A 139 4.99 -2.78 1.52
CA LEU A 139 3.77 -3.01 0.77
C LEU A 139 2.59 -3.00 1.73
N CYS A 140 1.66 -2.07 1.51
CA CYS A 140 0.45 -1.95 2.30
C CYS A 140 -0.69 -2.70 1.62
N GLU A 141 -1.26 -3.69 2.29
CA GLU A 141 -2.54 -4.32 1.94
C GLU A 141 -3.65 -3.61 2.72
N ILE A 142 -4.29 -2.64 2.07
CA ILE A 142 -5.24 -1.74 2.70
C ILE A 142 -6.65 -2.34 2.64
N GLY A 143 -6.98 -3.18 3.64
CA GLY A 143 -8.29 -3.85 3.71
C GLY A 143 -8.47 -4.95 2.67
N TYR A 144 -9.61 -5.63 2.76
CA TYR A 144 -10.00 -6.71 1.86
C TYR A 144 -11.09 -6.22 0.89
N HIS A 145 -10.78 -6.18 -0.42
CA HIS A 145 -11.69 -5.65 -1.42
C HIS A 145 -12.88 -6.57 -1.73
N ASP A 146 -12.81 -7.83 -1.34
CA ASP A 146 -13.90 -8.80 -1.41
C ASP A 146 -14.81 -8.76 -0.16
N ASN A 147 -14.41 -8.05 0.91
CA ASN A 147 -15.24 -7.81 2.08
C ASN A 147 -15.97 -6.46 1.96
N ARG A 148 -17.31 -6.48 2.15
CA ARG A 148 -18.14 -5.29 1.99
C ARG A 148 -17.75 -4.13 2.91
N GLU A 149 -17.50 -4.43 4.18
CA GLU A 149 -17.21 -3.38 5.16
C GLU A 149 -15.83 -2.74 4.93
N ASP A 150 -14.84 -3.52 4.49
CA ASP A 150 -13.51 -3.00 4.13
C ASP A 150 -13.56 -2.23 2.82
N ALA A 151 -14.26 -2.75 1.80
CA ALA A 151 -14.43 -2.06 0.53
C ALA A 151 -15.14 -0.71 0.71
N ASP A 152 -16.20 -0.66 1.52
CA ASP A 152 -16.92 0.58 1.83
C ASP A 152 -16.05 1.53 2.66
N TRP A 153 -15.27 1.02 3.62
CA TRP A 153 -14.34 1.84 4.38
C TRP A 153 -13.29 2.48 3.49
N ILE A 154 -12.69 1.73 2.56
CA ILE A 154 -11.72 2.26 1.59
C ILE A 154 -12.37 3.38 0.77
N ARG A 155 -13.54 3.16 0.16
CA ARG A 155 -14.24 4.14 -0.67
C ARG A 155 -14.53 5.44 0.09
N ASN A 156 -14.93 5.34 1.35
CA ASN A 156 -15.34 6.48 2.17
C ASN A 156 -14.17 7.21 2.84
N ASN A 157 -12.98 6.62 2.85
CA ASN A 157 -11.84 7.15 3.60
C ASN A 157 -10.59 7.40 2.75
N LEU A 158 -10.73 7.54 1.43
CA LEU A 158 -9.60 7.81 0.53
C LEU A 158 -8.74 9.01 0.97
N CYS A 159 -9.32 10.00 1.66
CA CYS A 159 -8.60 11.15 2.19
C CYS A 159 -7.92 10.87 3.54
N LEU A 160 -8.54 10.04 4.41
CA LEU A 160 -8.01 9.72 5.74
C LEU A 160 -6.86 8.71 5.68
N LEU A 161 -6.84 7.86 4.67
CA LEU A 161 -5.76 6.89 4.45
C LEU A 161 -4.39 7.55 4.33
N TYR A 162 -4.36 8.88 4.28
CA TYR A 162 -3.13 9.64 4.12
C TYR A 162 -2.87 10.69 5.20
N THR A 163 -3.81 11.03 6.04
CA THR A 163 -3.56 11.97 7.15
C THR A 163 -2.78 11.26 8.26
N SER A 164 -1.45 11.17 8.09
CA SER A 164 -0.57 11.01 9.24
C SER A 164 -0.75 12.26 10.11
N PRO A 165 -1.00 12.14 11.42
CA PRO A 165 -0.92 13.29 12.29
C PRO A 165 0.49 13.85 12.16
N SER A 166 0.57 15.12 11.78
CA SER A 166 1.81 15.87 11.81
C SER A 166 2.37 15.81 13.23
N PRO A 167 3.68 15.60 13.42
CA PRO A 167 4.27 15.61 14.74
C PRO A 167 4.08 16.96 15.45
#